data_c0307f4b2a40bdd4a51f049cb72f6d81
#
_entry.id   c0307f4b2a40bdd4a51f049cb72f6d81
#
_cell.length_a   1.000
_cell.length_b   1.000
_cell.length_c   1.000
_cell.angle_alpha   90.00
_cell.angle_beta   90.00
_cell.angle_gamma   90.00
#
_symmetry.space_group_name_H-M   'P 1'
#
loop_
_entity.id
_entity.type
_entity.pdbx_description
1 polymer ?
#
loop_
_entity_poly.entity_id
_entity_poly.type
_entity_poly.pdbx_seq_one_letter_code
_entity_poly.pdbx_strand_id
1 'polypeptide(L)'
;MSTAERSAAAPAAPAPSGARPALFWPLLVLLVAAAWAVLWLWSASPYGRYLDHGGWGDSAALAALCQAVPQGDIVVPAVLHAAAWVLMIAAMMLPTTFPLLAMFRRITGARADAGRLVALVVLGFFTSWLAFGIAAHLVDAAVRGAAARNGWFVANGWMVGAATLAAAGLFQWSALKYRCLEACRTPFGFVAARWHGRSPPREAFRIGVDHGAFCVGCCWALMLTMFVVGVGNVGWMLGLAALMAAEKNLPAGRHLRTPVGLGLLAGAAAIVLANA
;
A
#
# COMPACT_ATOMS: atom_id res chain seq x y z
N MET A 1 44.15 34.52 53.75
CA MET A 1 44.17 33.09 53.39
C MET A 1 42.99 32.87 52.50
N SER A 2 43.23 32.80 51.21
CA SER A 2 42.20 32.67 50.16
C SER A 2 42.06 31.19 49.80
N THR A 3 40.92 30.59 50.05
CA THR A 3 40.57 29.24 49.61
C THR A 3 39.91 29.33 48.26
N ALA A 4 40.68 29.03 47.21
CA ALA A 4 40.19 28.87 45.85
C ALA A 4 39.41 27.54 45.76
N GLU A 5 38.10 27.61 45.69
CA GLU A 5 37.23 26.46 45.34
C GLU A 5 37.47 26.10 43.87
N ARG A 6 38.07 24.95 43.61
CA ARG A 6 38.14 24.32 42.30
C ARG A 6 36.74 23.76 41.98
N SER A 7 36.03 24.48 41.13
CA SER A 7 34.84 23.97 40.47
C SER A 7 35.25 22.80 39.58
N ALA A 8 34.93 21.57 40.01
CA ALA A 8 35.08 20.37 39.17
C ALA A 8 34.01 20.40 38.09
N ALA A 9 34.45 20.66 36.84
CA ALA A 9 33.56 20.52 35.68
C ALA A 9 33.05 19.08 35.60
N ALA A 10 31.73 18.93 35.65
CA ALA A 10 31.07 17.64 35.44
C ALA A 10 31.44 17.09 34.04
N PRO A 11 31.69 15.77 33.91
CA PRO A 11 32.01 15.17 32.61
C PRO A 11 30.83 15.37 31.65
N ALA A 12 31.15 15.90 30.45
CA ALA A 12 30.16 16.07 29.38
C ALA A 12 29.52 14.73 29.04
N ALA A 13 28.18 14.70 29.08
CA ALA A 13 27.43 13.52 28.70
C ALA A 13 27.82 13.09 27.27
N PRO A 14 28.00 11.78 27.02
CA PRO A 14 28.36 11.31 25.69
C PRO A 14 27.27 11.71 24.69
N ALA A 15 27.71 12.30 23.58
CA ALA A 15 26.82 12.68 22.48
C ALA A 15 26.05 11.43 22.03
N PRO A 16 24.70 11.51 21.80
CA PRO A 16 23.92 10.37 21.40
C PRO A 16 24.42 9.84 20.06
N SER A 17 24.88 8.58 20.04
CA SER A 17 25.26 7.85 18.85
C SER A 17 24.00 7.48 18.04
N GLY A 18 23.24 8.49 17.63
CA GLY A 18 22.06 8.33 16.78
C GLY A 18 22.49 7.97 15.38
N ALA A 19 21.97 6.88 14.82
CA ALA A 19 22.14 6.52 13.44
C ALA A 19 21.99 7.76 12.55
N ARG A 20 23.02 8.00 11.72
CA ARG A 20 23.23 9.23 10.94
C ARG A 20 21.94 9.62 10.21
N PRO A 21 21.36 10.81 10.50
CA PRO A 21 20.11 11.24 9.87
C PRO A 21 20.18 11.29 8.34
N ALA A 22 21.39 11.39 7.80
CA ALA A 22 21.67 11.44 6.38
C ALA A 22 21.36 10.13 5.62
N LEU A 23 21.39 8.94 6.27
CA LEU A 23 21.20 7.65 5.59
C LEU A 23 19.74 7.20 5.48
N PHE A 24 18.85 7.70 6.32
CA PHE A 24 17.47 7.24 6.38
C PHE A 24 16.69 7.44 5.07
N TRP A 25 16.72 8.66 4.54
CA TRP A 25 16.00 8.99 3.31
C TRP A 25 16.55 8.26 2.08
N PRO A 26 17.89 8.22 1.86
CA PRO A 26 18.44 7.41 0.79
C PRO A 26 18.08 5.93 0.85
N LEU A 27 18.10 5.32 2.05
CA LEU A 27 17.71 3.93 2.22
C LEU A 27 16.23 3.69 1.89
N LEU A 28 15.35 4.59 2.29
CA LEU A 28 13.92 4.47 2.01
C LEU A 28 13.62 4.64 0.52
N VAL A 29 14.26 5.61 -0.14
CA VAL A 29 14.17 5.80 -1.60
C VAL A 29 14.75 4.61 -2.34
N LEU A 30 15.89 4.08 -1.89
CA LEU A 30 16.50 2.89 -2.48
C LEU A 30 15.59 1.66 -2.35
N LEU A 31 14.94 1.49 -1.19
CA LEU A 31 13.96 0.41 -0.98
C LEU A 31 12.80 0.50 -1.98
N VAL A 32 12.25 1.69 -2.18
CA VAL A 32 11.16 1.92 -3.14
C VAL A 32 11.63 1.67 -4.58
N ALA A 33 12.81 2.21 -4.96
CA ALA A 33 13.40 2.00 -6.28
C ALA A 33 13.70 0.51 -6.53
N ALA A 34 14.24 -0.20 -5.54
CA ALA A 34 14.48 -1.64 -5.62
C ALA A 34 13.17 -2.42 -5.76
N ALA A 35 12.11 -2.04 -5.03
CA ALA A 35 10.81 -2.68 -5.16
C ALA A 35 10.24 -2.51 -6.59
N TRP A 36 10.34 -1.32 -7.19
CA TRP A 36 9.94 -1.09 -8.57
C TRP A 36 10.80 -1.88 -9.56
N ALA A 37 12.12 -1.92 -9.37
CA ALA A 37 13.02 -2.69 -10.23
C ALA A 37 12.70 -4.19 -10.19
N VAL A 38 12.47 -4.74 -8.98
CA VAL A 38 12.09 -6.15 -8.80
C VAL A 38 10.74 -6.44 -9.45
N LEU A 39 9.73 -5.59 -9.28
CA LEU A 39 8.43 -5.76 -9.92
C LEU A 39 8.54 -5.74 -11.45
N TRP A 40 9.34 -4.83 -12.00
CA TRP A 40 9.56 -4.72 -13.44
C TRP A 40 10.29 -5.97 -13.97
N LEU A 41 11.37 -6.40 -13.33
CA LEU A 41 12.10 -7.62 -13.70
C LEU A 41 11.21 -8.86 -13.58
N TRP A 42 10.39 -8.93 -12.53
CA TRP A 42 9.47 -10.04 -12.34
C TRP A 42 8.41 -10.08 -13.45
N SER A 43 7.79 -8.95 -13.77
CA SER A 43 6.79 -8.87 -14.85
C SER A 43 7.37 -9.27 -16.22
N ALA A 44 8.66 -8.98 -16.46
CA ALA A 44 9.37 -9.36 -17.68
C ALA A 44 9.89 -10.81 -17.67
N SER A 45 9.80 -11.51 -16.54
CA SER A 45 10.29 -12.89 -16.38
C SER A 45 9.22 -13.93 -16.78
N PRO A 46 9.61 -15.21 -17.02
CA PRO A 46 8.66 -16.31 -17.23
C PRO A 46 7.69 -16.52 -16.06
N TYR A 47 8.04 -15.99 -14.87
CA TYR A 47 7.22 -16.02 -13.64
C TYR A 47 6.25 -14.84 -13.55
N GLY A 48 6.22 -13.94 -14.55
CA GLY A 48 5.27 -12.83 -14.63
C GLY A 48 3.81 -13.27 -14.55
N ARG A 49 3.50 -14.47 -15.03
CA ARG A 49 2.17 -15.09 -14.91
C ARG A 49 1.62 -15.18 -13.47
N TYR A 50 2.49 -15.23 -12.45
CA TYR A 50 2.05 -15.22 -11.04
C TYR A 50 1.71 -13.82 -10.52
N LEU A 51 2.11 -12.77 -11.24
CA LEU A 51 1.67 -11.39 -11.03
C LEU A 51 0.38 -11.07 -11.79
N ASP A 52 0.08 -11.85 -12.83
CA ASP A 52 -1.03 -11.57 -13.72
C ASP A 52 -2.31 -12.22 -13.20
N HIS A 53 -2.94 -11.58 -12.22
CA HIS A 53 -4.29 -11.89 -11.77
C HIS A 53 -5.35 -11.19 -12.62
N GLY A 54 -4.94 -10.46 -13.67
CA GLY A 54 -5.78 -9.83 -14.66
C GLY A 54 -6.50 -10.90 -15.50
N GLY A 55 -7.60 -10.55 -16.05
CA GLY A 55 -8.38 -11.45 -16.90
C GLY A 55 -9.87 -11.42 -16.60
N TRP A 56 -10.29 -10.60 -15.65
CA TRP A 56 -11.71 -10.33 -15.44
C TRP A 56 -12.32 -9.45 -16.56
N GLY A 57 -11.49 -8.93 -17.46
CA GLY A 57 -11.94 -8.21 -18.66
C GLY A 57 -12.06 -9.09 -19.90
N ASP A 58 -11.51 -10.31 -19.87
CA ASP A 58 -11.48 -11.21 -21.03
C ASP A 58 -11.85 -12.64 -20.61
N SER A 59 -12.92 -13.19 -21.20
CA SER A 59 -13.44 -14.53 -20.89
C SER A 59 -12.47 -15.66 -21.26
N ALA A 60 -11.64 -15.46 -22.29
CA ALA A 60 -10.63 -16.45 -22.71
C ALA A 60 -9.48 -16.57 -21.71
N ALA A 61 -9.07 -15.45 -21.09
CA ALA A 61 -8.05 -15.42 -20.08
C ALA A 61 -8.49 -16.10 -18.77
N LEU A 62 -9.78 -16.04 -18.41
CA LEU A 62 -10.33 -16.74 -17.26
C LEU A 62 -10.23 -18.27 -17.41
N ALA A 63 -10.54 -18.80 -18.58
CA ALA A 63 -10.43 -20.22 -18.89
C ALA A 63 -8.96 -20.71 -18.86
N ALA A 64 -8.02 -19.91 -19.37
CA ALA A 64 -6.58 -20.20 -19.34
C ALA A 64 -6.01 -20.20 -17.92
N LEU A 65 -6.47 -19.27 -17.06
CA LEU A 65 -6.06 -19.20 -15.65
C LEU A 65 -6.53 -20.42 -14.83
N CYS A 66 -7.75 -20.91 -15.07
CA CYS A 66 -8.25 -22.11 -14.42
C CYS A 66 -7.46 -23.37 -14.77
N GLN A 67 -6.81 -23.40 -15.96
CA GLN A 67 -5.97 -24.50 -16.42
C GLN A 67 -4.50 -24.39 -16.00
N ALA A 68 -4.02 -23.19 -15.65
CA ALA A 68 -2.62 -22.91 -15.35
C ALA A 68 -2.21 -23.13 -13.89
N VAL A 69 -3.15 -23.36 -12.97
CA VAL A 69 -2.84 -23.67 -11.56
C VAL A 69 -2.43 -25.12 -11.46
N PRO A 70 -1.17 -25.45 -11.06
CA PRO A 70 -0.78 -26.84 -10.82
C PRO A 70 -1.69 -27.44 -9.75
N GLN A 71 -2.38 -28.51 -10.07
CA GLN A 71 -3.22 -29.20 -9.11
C GLN A 71 -2.32 -29.82 -8.03
N GLY A 72 -2.40 -29.32 -6.81
CA GLY A 72 -1.77 -29.91 -5.64
C GLY A 72 -0.82 -29.06 -4.81
N ASP A 73 -0.26 -27.97 -5.34
CA ASP A 73 0.64 -27.10 -4.55
C ASP A 73 -0.02 -25.72 -4.31
N ILE A 74 -0.49 -25.49 -3.08
CA ILE A 74 -1.10 -24.23 -2.66
C ILE A 74 -0.06 -23.29 -2.05
N VAL A 75 1.04 -23.83 -1.53
CA VAL A 75 2.00 -23.07 -0.71
C VAL A 75 2.85 -22.13 -1.57
N VAL A 76 3.42 -22.62 -2.67
CA VAL A 76 4.30 -21.81 -3.53
C VAL A 76 3.57 -20.63 -4.16
N PRO A 77 2.38 -20.81 -4.79
CA PRO A 77 1.59 -19.69 -5.29
C PRO A 77 1.21 -18.67 -4.21
N ALA A 78 0.82 -19.13 -3.01
CA ALA A 78 0.45 -18.25 -1.91
C ALA A 78 1.64 -17.40 -1.41
N VAL A 79 2.83 -17.99 -1.28
CA VAL A 79 4.06 -17.28 -0.89
C VAL A 79 4.47 -16.27 -1.96
N LEU A 80 4.44 -16.66 -3.24
CA LEU A 80 4.75 -15.75 -4.35
C LEU A 80 3.78 -14.58 -4.41
N HIS A 81 2.48 -14.84 -4.22
CA HIS A 81 1.47 -13.81 -4.16
C HIS A 81 1.70 -12.84 -2.99
N ALA A 82 1.98 -13.36 -1.80
CA ALA A 82 2.28 -12.54 -0.63
C ALA A 82 3.54 -11.69 -0.83
N ALA A 83 4.59 -12.25 -1.43
CA ALA A 83 5.81 -11.52 -1.76
C ALA A 83 5.56 -10.41 -2.79
N ALA A 84 4.81 -10.70 -3.85
CA ALA A 84 4.40 -9.71 -4.85
C ALA A 84 3.56 -8.59 -4.23
N TRP A 85 2.63 -8.94 -3.33
CA TRP A 85 1.81 -7.97 -2.60
C TRP A 85 2.65 -7.05 -1.72
N VAL A 86 3.62 -7.59 -0.96
CA VAL A 86 4.55 -6.80 -0.14
C VAL A 86 5.40 -5.86 -1.00
N LEU A 87 5.92 -6.34 -2.13
CA LEU A 87 6.67 -5.50 -3.07
C LEU A 87 5.81 -4.37 -3.64
N MET A 88 4.56 -4.67 -4.01
CA MET A 88 3.62 -3.68 -4.52
C MET A 88 3.31 -2.61 -3.48
N ILE A 89 3.10 -2.99 -2.20
CA ILE A 89 2.90 -2.03 -1.10
C ILE A 89 4.16 -1.16 -0.92
N ALA A 90 5.35 -1.77 -0.95
CA ALA A 90 6.61 -1.03 -0.83
C ALA A 90 6.79 -0.03 -1.97
N ALA A 91 6.47 -0.43 -3.20
CA ALA A 91 6.62 0.41 -4.38
C ALA A 91 5.58 1.56 -4.43
N MET A 92 4.30 1.27 -4.19
CA MET A 92 3.19 2.19 -4.44
C MET A 92 2.73 2.93 -3.17
N MET A 93 2.66 2.24 -2.03
CA MET A 93 2.04 2.79 -0.81
C MET A 93 3.04 3.39 0.16
N LEU A 94 4.24 2.81 0.29
CA LEU A 94 5.25 3.31 1.21
C LEU A 94 5.66 4.77 0.90
N PRO A 95 5.86 5.21 -0.36
CA PRO A 95 6.15 6.61 -0.65
C PRO A 95 5.08 7.58 -0.16
N THR A 96 3.81 7.17 -0.18
CA THR A 96 2.70 8.01 0.29
C THR A 96 2.71 8.23 1.81
N THR A 97 3.50 7.45 2.57
CA THR A 97 3.64 7.57 4.04
C THR A 97 4.82 8.43 4.47
N PHE A 98 5.66 8.89 3.52
CA PHE A 98 6.85 9.67 3.83
C PHE A 98 6.58 10.90 4.72
N PRO A 99 5.52 11.69 4.50
CA PRO A 99 5.22 12.82 5.38
C PRO A 99 4.99 12.42 6.84
N LEU A 100 4.32 11.27 7.07
CA LEU A 100 4.10 10.74 8.43
C LEU A 100 5.43 10.26 9.05
N LEU A 101 6.25 9.53 8.31
CA LEU A 101 7.55 9.04 8.78
C LEU A 101 8.50 10.22 9.09
N ALA A 102 8.48 11.26 8.25
CA ALA A 102 9.24 12.49 8.49
C ALA A 102 8.82 13.16 9.78
N MET A 103 7.51 13.31 9.99
CA MET A 103 6.96 13.91 11.20
C MET A 103 7.28 13.08 12.43
N PHE A 104 7.05 11.77 12.40
CA PHE A 104 7.35 10.87 13.50
C PHE A 104 8.83 10.90 13.87
N ARG A 105 9.70 10.90 12.87
CA ARG A 105 11.15 11.02 13.07
C ARG A 105 11.56 12.37 13.70
N ARG A 106 10.91 13.47 13.32
CA ARG A 106 11.15 14.78 13.95
C ARG A 106 10.83 14.75 15.45
N ILE A 107 9.74 14.11 15.83
CA ILE A 107 9.31 14.00 17.24
C ILE A 107 10.24 13.08 18.03
N THR A 108 10.73 12.00 17.42
CA THR A 108 11.55 10.97 18.10
C THR A 108 13.05 11.14 17.88
N GLY A 109 13.48 12.12 17.09
CA GLY A 109 14.86 12.24 16.58
C GLY A 109 15.95 12.39 17.66
N ALA A 110 15.60 12.89 18.86
CA ALA A 110 16.51 12.98 19.99
C ALA A 110 16.75 11.64 20.72
N ARG A 111 15.98 10.59 20.38
CA ARG A 111 16.07 9.27 21.00
C ARG A 111 17.11 8.40 20.32
N ALA A 112 17.88 7.66 21.12
CA ALA A 112 18.86 6.69 20.59
C ALA A 112 18.22 5.56 19.78
N ASP A 113 16.94 5.20 20.10
CA ASP A 113 16.17 4.15 19.44
C ASP A 113 15.25 4.65 18.29
N ALA A 114 15.39 5.91 17.85
CA ALA A 114 14.52 6.51 16.84
C ALA A 114 14.42 5.68 15.54
N GLY A 115 15.53 5.10 15.07
CA GLY A 115 15.53 4.25 13.87
C GLY A 115 14.67 2.98 14.03
N ARG A 116 14.77 2.32 15.20
CA ARG A 116 13.93 1.15 15.53
C ARG A 116 12.45 1.52 15.62
N LEU A 117 12.14 2.67 16.19
CA LEU A 117 10.76 3.14 16.31
C LEU A 117 10.15 3.43 14.93
N VAL A 118 10.90 4.05 14.03
CA VAL A 118 10.45 4.27 12.64
C VAL A 118 10.25 2.93 11.92
N ALA A 119 11.15 1.96 12.09
CA ALA A 119 10.98 0.63 11.53
C ALA A 119 9.70 -0.07 12.03
N LEU A 120 9.35 0.13 13.32
CA LEU A 120 8.09 -0.38 13.88
C LEU A 120 6.86 0.31 13.28
N VAL A 121 6.90 1.61 12.98
CA VAL A 121 5.83 2.30 12.24
C VAL A 121 5.67 1.68 10.84
N VAL A 122 6.77 1.47 10.12
CA VAL A 122 6.75 0.83 8.79
C VAL A 122 6.20 -0.58 8.90
N LEU A 123 6.65 -1.38 9.86
CA LEU A 123 6.14 -2.74 10.07
C LEU A 123 4.64 -2.77 10.35
N GLY A 124 4.15 -1.89 11.24
CA GLY A 124 2.72 -1.76 11.52
C GLY A 124 1.90 -1.39 10.27
N PHE A 125 2.44 -0.48 9.44
CA PHE A 125 1.83 -0.11 8.16
C PHE A 125 1.72 -1.31 7.22
N PHE A 126 2.79 -2.09 7.05
CA PHE A 126 2.77 -3.30 6.24
C PHE A 126 1.83 -4.36 6.79
N THR A 127 1.70 -4.49 8.12
CA THR A 127 0.76 -5.43 8.76
C THR A 127 -0.68 -5.16 8.32
N SER A 128 -1.13 -3.91 8.32
CA SER A 128 -2.50 -3.55 7.89
C SER A 128 -2.71 -3.85 6.40
N TRP A 129 -1.74 -3.54 5.56
CA TRP A 129 -1.82 -3.82 4.12
C TRP A 129 -1.74 -5.31 3.81
N LEU A 130 -0.94 -6.07 4.56
CA LEU A 130 -0.86 -7.52 4.39
C LEU A 130 -2.19 -8.19 4.80
N ALA A 131 -2.79 -7.75 5.90
CA ALA A 131 -4.11 -8.24 6.31
C ALA A 131 -5.17 -7.97 5.23
N PHE A 132 -5.17 -6.76 4.65
CA PHE A 132 -6.05 -6.44 3.51
C PHE A 132 -5.74 -7.30 2.29
N GLY A 133 -4.47 -7.51 1.93
CA GLY A 133 -4.06 -8.33 0.79
C GLY A 133 -4.51 -9.79 0.93
N ILE A 134 -4.36 -10.36 2.12
CA ILE A 134 -4.86 -11.72 2.42
C ILE A 134 -6.38 -11.78 2.25
N ALA A 135 -7.11 -10.82 2.81
CA ALA A 135 -8.57 -10.77 2.67
C ALA A 135 -8.99 -10.63 1.19
N ALA A 136 -8.35 -9.75 0.43
CA ALA A 136 -8.62 -9.55 -0.98
C ALA A 136 -8.33 -10.81 -1.81
N HIS A 137 -7.21 -11.50 -1.52
CA HIS A 137 -6.87 -12.76 -2.19
C HIS A 137 -7.87 -13.87 -1.88
N LEU A 138 -8.32 -14.00 -0.64
CA LEU A 138 -9.35 -14.99 -0.26
C LEU A 138 -10.68 -14.71 -0.96
N VAL A 139 -11.08 -13.45 -1.07
CA VAL A 139 -12.28 -13.06 -1.81
C VAL A 139 -12.14 -13.37 -3.29
N ASP A 140 -11.01 -13.02 -3.91
CA ASP A 140 -10.73 -13.33 -5.31
C ASP A 140 -10.76 -14.83 -5.57
N ALA A 141 -10.11 -15.64 -4.72
CA ALA A 141 -10.13 -17.09 -4.83
C ALA A 141 -11.56 -17.68 -4.68
N ALA A 142 -12.35 -17.14 -3.77
CA ALA A 142 -13.75 -17.57 -3.59
C ALA A 142 -14.60 -17.22 -4.82
N VAL A 143 -14.45 -16.01 -5.37
CA VAL A 143 -15.17 -15.58 -6.58
C VAL A 143 -14.78 -16.44 -7.78
N ARG A 144 -13.48 -16.70 -7.99
CA ARG A 144 -12.99 -17.60 -9.06
C ARG A 144 -13.50 -19.02 -8.89
N GLY A 145 -13.48 -19.56 -7.67
CA GLY A 145 -14.01 -20.88 -7.36
C GLY A 145 -15.52 -21.01 -7.60
N ALA A 146 -16.29 -19.96 -7.31
CA ALA A 146 -17.72 -19.90 -7.62
C ALA A 146 -17.96 -19.78 -9.14
N ALA A 147 -17.18 -18.94 -9.82
CA ALA A 147 -17.26 -18.74 -11.26
C ALA A 147 -16.94 -20.02 -12.02
N ALA A 148 -15.92 -20.77 -11.62
CA ALA A 148 -15.52 -22.03 -12.26
C ALA A 148 -16.61 -23.12 -12.22
N ARG A 149 -17.53 -23.05 -11.23
CA ARG A 149 -18.66 -24.00 -11.07
C ARG A 149 -19.90 -23.62 -11.87
N ASN A 150 -19.92 -22.43 -12.45
CA ASN A 150 -21.10 -21.90 -13.15
C ASN A 150 -20.70 -21.40 -14.55
N GLY A 151 -21.08 -22.15 -15.59
CA GLY A 151 -20.76 -21.82 -16.98
C GLY A 151 -21.21 -20.41 -17.41
N TRP A 152 -22.28 -19.89 -16.80
CA TRP A 152 -22.73 -18.53 -17.06
C TRP A 152 -21.69 -17.49 -16.62
N PHE A 153 -21.06 -17.66 -15.45
CA PHE A 153 -19.99 -16.78 -14.97
C PHE A 153 -18.71 -16.91 -15.80
N VAL A 154 -18.41 -18.11 -16.31
CA VAL A 154 -17.28 -18.31 -17.20
C VAL A 154 -17.47 -17.50 -18.50
N ALA A 155 -18.69 -17.48 -19.04
CA ALA A 155 -19.04 -16.72 -20.23
C ALA A 155 -19.11 -15.19 -19.99
N ASN A 156 -19.43 -14.78 -18.75
CA ASN A 156 -19.68 -13.38 -18.39
C ASN A 156 -18.66 -12.85 -17.34
N GLY A 157 -17.44 -13.36 -17.31
CA GLY A 157 -16.39 -12.93 -16.36
C GLY A 157 -16.09 -11.43 -16.41
N TRP A 158 -16.28 -10.79 -17.57
CA TRP A 158 -16.16 -9.35 -17.75
C TRP A 158 -17.03 -8.50 -16.80
N MET A 159 -18.16 -9.07 -16.33
CA MET A 159 -19.05 -8.41 -15.37
C MET A 159 -18.36 -8.13 -14.03
N VAL A 160 -17.47 -9.01 -13.58
CA VAL A 160 -16.70 -8.81 -12.35
C VAL A 160 -15.76 -7.62 -12.52
N GLY A 161 -15.10 -7.50 -13.68
CA GLY A 161 -14.25 -6.36 -14.01
C GLY A 161 -15.04 -5.06 -14.05
N ALA A 162 -16.16 -5.04 -14.77
CA ALA A 162 -17.04 -3.89 -14.85
C ALA A 162 -17.59 -3.47 -13.47
N ALA A 163 -18.04 -4.45 -12.66
CA ALA A 163 -18.53 -4.20 -11.30
C ALA A 163 -17.42 -3.64 -10.38
N THR A 164 -16.20 -4.15 -10.49
CA THR A 164 -15.05 -3.65 -9.71
C THR A 164 -14.71 -2.22 -10.07
N LEU A 165 -14.65 -1.88 -11.36
CA LEU A 165 -14.42 -0.50 -11.80
C LEU A 165 -15.56 0.43 -11.38
N ALA A 166 -16.82 -0.01 -11.52
CA ALA A 166 -17.97 0.76 -11.08
C ALA A 166 -17.95 1.01 -9.57
N ALA A 167 -17.69 -0.02 -8.77
CA ALA A 167 -17.57 0.09 -7.33
C ALA A 167 -16.42 1.04 -6.92
N ALA A 168 -15.26 0.92 -7.56
CA ALA A 168 -14.13 1.81 -7.32
C ALA A 168 -14.43 3.26 -7.74
N GLY A 169 -15.16 3.45 -8.83
CA GLY A 169 -15.62 4.76 -9.27
C GLY A 169 -16.59 5.41 -8.28
N LEU A 170 -17.63 4.68 -7.86
CA LEU A 170 -18.60 5.16 -6.87
C LEU A 170 -17.95 5.44 -5.51
N PHE A 171 -16.99 4.60 -5.12
CA PHE A 171 -16.25 4.77 -3.87
C PHE A 171 -15.51 6.11 -3.79
N GLN A 172 -15.16 6.74 -4.93
CA GLN A 172 -14.48 8.04 -4.94
C GLN A 172 -15.29 9.13 -4.20
N TRP A 173 -16.61 9.04 -4.17
CA TRP A 173 -17.49 10.01 -3.47
C TRP A 173 -17.93 9.53 -2.09
N SER A 174 -17.44 8.39 -1.61
CA SER A 174 -17.86 7.86 -0.31
C SER A 174 -17.32 8.71 0.86
N ALA A 175 -18.14 8.82 1.92
CA ALA A 175 -17.74 9.45 3.16
C ALA A 175 -16.55 8.72 3.83
N LEU A 176 -16.46 7.40 3.65
CA LEU A 176 -15.36 6.59 4.16
C LEU A 176 -14.03 6.99 3.52
N LYS A 177 -13.98 7.08 2.17
CA LYS A 177 -12.78 7.55 1.47
C LYS A 177 -12.36 8.92 1.97
N TYR A 178 -13.31 9.85 2.09
CA TYR A 178 -13.03 11.22 2.54
C TYR A 178 -12.38 11.23 3.93
N ARG A 179 -12.98 10.57 4.92
CA ARG A 179 -12.47 10.51 6.30
C ARG A 179 -11.07 9.87 6.37
N CYS A 180 -10.88 8.78 5.66
CA CYS A 180 -9.60 8.08 5.65
C CYS A 180 -8.51 8.90 4.94
N LEU A 181 -8.85 9.57 3.85
CA LEU A 181 -7.92 10.42 3.10
C LEU A 181 -7.46 11.61 3.96
N GLU A 182 -8.38 12.29 4.66
CA GLU A 182 -8.04 13.40 5.57
C GLU A 182 -7.07 12.94 6.68
N ALA A 183 -7.29 11.77 7.27
CA ALA A 183 -6.37 11.21 8.27
C ALA A 183 -4.95 10.98 7.70
N CYS A 184 -4.85 10.56 6.42
CA CYS A 184 -3.55 10.40 5.74
C CYS A 184 -2.89 11.75 5.41
N ARG A 185 -3.68 12.80 5.18
CA ARG A 185 -3.21 14.15 4.79
C ARG A 185 -2.78 15.02 5.98
N THR A 186 -3.12 14.63 7.20
CA THR A 186 -2.83 15.39 8.44
C THR A 186 -1.87 14.64 9.36
N PRO A 187 -0.60 14.39 8.93
CA PRO A 187 0.33 13.52 9.67
C PRO A 187 0.67 14.06 11.06
N PHE A 188 0.72 15.39 11.25
CA PHE A 188 1.01 15.98 12.56
C PHE A 188 -0.07 15.65 13.59
N GLY A 189 -1.32 15.99 13.30
CA GLY A 189 -2.44 15.71 14.21
C GLY A 189 -2.61 14.20 14.46
N PHE A 190 -2.36 13.39 13.43
CA PHE A 190 -2.42 11.93 13.52
C PHE A 190 -1.39 11.36 14.51
N VAL A 191 -0.13 11.79 14.41
CA VAL A 191 0.95 11.34 15.32
C VAL A 191 0.77 11.92 16.71
N ALA A 192 0.49 13.23 16.84
CA ALA A 192 0.32 13.90 18.13
C ALA A 192 -0.80 13.27 18.99
N ALA A 193 -1.87 12.83 18.36
CA ALA A 193 -2.97 12.15 19.07
C ALA A 193 -2.64 10.74 19.57
N ARG A 194 -1.55 10.12 19.11
CA ARG A 194 -1.21 8.71 19.37
C ARG A 194 0.13 8.50 20.05
N TRP A 195 1.03 9.46 19.93
CA TRP A 195 2.36 9.38 20.51
C TRP A 195 2.40 10.07 21.87
N HIS A 196 2.55 9.29 22.94
CA HIS A 196 2.65 9.77 24.33
C HIS A 196 4.00 9.43 24.98
N GLY A 197 4.78 8.56 24.34
CA GLY A 197 6.11 8.14 24.82
C GLY A 197 6.06 7.21 26.04
N ARG A 198 4.89 6.71 26.45
CA ARG A 198 4.74 5.80 27.61
C ARG A 198 5.20 4.38 27.30
N SER A 199 4.91 3.90 26.10
CA SER A 199 5.31 2.58 25.60
C SER A 199 5.82 2.72 24.16
N PRO A 200 7.01 3.31 23.96
CA PRO A 200 7.47 3.74 22.65
C PRO A 200 7.37 2.68 21.55
N PRO A 201 7.78 1.40 21.74
CA PRO A 201 7.67 0.41 20.69
C PRO A 201 6.23 0.05 20.31
N ARG A 202 5.34 -0.06 21.31
CA ARG A 202 3.92 -0.36 21.06
C ARG A 202 3.21 0.80 20.38
N GLU A 203 3.46 2.02 20.84
CA GLU A 203 2.88 3.23 20.25
C GLU A 203 3.35 3.40 18.81
N ALA A 204 4.64 3.21 18.53
CA ALA A 204 5.18 3.28 17.18
C ALA A 204 4.52 2.25 16.24
N PHE A 205 4.46 0.98 16.64
CA PHE A 205 3.80 -0.06 15.86
C PHE A 205 2.31 0.25 15.63
N ARG A 206 1.59 0.68 16.68
CA ARG A 206 0.17 1.03 16.59
C ARG A 206 -0.07 2.24 15.68
N ILE A 207 0.78 3.27 15.71
CA ILE A 207 0.73 4.39 14.78
C ILE A 207 0.82 3.87 13.34
N GLY A 208 1.71 2.91 13.08
CA GLY A 208 1.84 2.28 11.78
C GLY A 208 0.58 1.51 11.37
N VAL A 209 0.04 0.68 12.27
CA VAL A 209 -1.20 -0.09 12.02
C VAL A 209 -2.38 0.84 11.74
N ASP A 210 -2.60 1.84 12.59
CA ASP A 210 -3.70 2.79 12.44
C ASP A 210 -3.57 3.57 11.12
N HIS A 211 -2.35 4.06 10.80
CA HIS A 211 -2.12 4.76 9.54
C HIS A 211 -2.32 3.86 8.33
N GLY A 212 -1.85 2.62 8.41
CA GLY A 212 -2.08 1.59 7.40
C GLY A 212 -3.57 1.33 7.18
N ALA A 213 -4.36 1.21 8.25
CA ALA A 213 -5.80 1.02 8.17
C ALA A 213 -6.51 2.19 7.48
N PHE A 214 -6.15 3.45 7.81
CA PHE A 214 -6.66 4.62 7.11
C PHE A 214 -6.21 4.68 5.65
N CYS A 215 -4.97 4.27 5.37
CA CYS A 215 -4.42 4.20 4.03
C CYS A 215 -5.17 3.15 3.19
N VAL A 216 -5.42 1.96 3.72
CA VAL A 216 -6.31 0.96 3.12
C VAL A 216 -7.68 1.58 2.88
N GLY A 217 -8.30 2.16 3.92
CA GLY A 217 -9.62 2.76 3.84
C GLY A 217 -9.79 3.83 2.77
N CYS A 218 -8.74 4.58 2.42
CA CYS A 218 -8.84 5.60 1.37
C CYS A 218 -8.57 5.07 -0.06
N CYS A 219 -7.82 3.95 -0.23
CA CYS A 219 -7.40 3.49 -1.55
C CYS A 219 -7.70 2.01 -1.87
N TRP A 220 -8.32 1.23 -0.99
CA TRP A 220 -8.60 -0.18 -1.22
C TRP A 220 -9.30 -0.44 -2.57
N ALA A 221 -10.28 0.38 -2.91
CA ALA A 221 -11.05 0.22 -4.14
C ALA A 221 -10.20 0.45 -5.40
N LEU A 222 -9.29 1.45 -5.38
CA LEU A 222 -8.31 1.66 -6.45
C LEU A 222 -7.33 0.48 -6.54
N MET A 223 -6.90 -0.07 -5.41
CA MET A 223 -6.02 -1.23 -5.40
C MET A 223 -6.70 -2.48 -5.99
N LEU A 224 -8.02 -2.66 -5.78
CA LEU A 224 -8.75 -3.76 -6.40
C LEU A 224 -8.83 -3.66 -7.92
N THR A 225 -8.73 -2.47 -8.52
CA THR A 225 -8.69 -2.33 -9.98
C THR A 225 -7.46 -3.01 -10.60
N MET A 226 -6.41 -3.25 -9.80
CA MET A 226 -5.25 -4.03 -10.25
C MET A 226 -5.61 -5.48 -10.62
N PHE A 227 -6.63 -6.06 -9.98
CA PHE A 227 -7.11 -7.40 -10.33
C PHE A 227 -7.88 -7.43 -11.65
N VAL A 228 -8.36 -6.27 -12.13
CA VAL A 228 -9.08 -6.15 -13.40
C VAL A 228 -8.12 -5.99 -14.58
N VAL A 229 -7.11 -5.13 -14.40
CA VAL A 229 -6.15 -4.77 -15.47
C VAL A 229 -4.95 -5.73 -15.51
N GLY A 230 -4.71 -6.41 -14.39
CA GLY A 230 -3.53 -7.25 -14.18
C GLY A 230 -2.50 -6.58 -13.30
N VAL A 231 -2.10 -7.28 -12.25
CA VAL A 231 -1.07 -6.82 -11.31
C VAL A 231 0.30 -6.74 -11.99
N GLY A 232 0.50 -7.48 -13.09
CA GLY A 232 1.72 -7.44 -13.92
C GLY A 232 1.86 -6.19 -14.80
N ASN A 233 0.81 -5.38 -14.93
CA ASN A 233 0.87 -4.15 -15.74
C ASN A 233 1.55 -3.02 -14.98
N VAL A 234 2.88 -2.92 -15.11
CA VAL A 234 3.71 -1.91 -14.42
C VAL A 234 3.28 -0.47 -14.76
N GLY A 235 2.85 -0.21 -16.01
CA GLY A 235 2.36 1.12 -16.42
C GLY A 235 1.09 1.53 -15.65
N TRP A 236 0.13 0.61 -15.50
CA TRP A 236 -1.07 0.83 -14.71
C TRP A 236 -0.74 1.03 -13.21
N MET A 237 0.18 0.21 -12.68
CA MET A 237 0.68 0.36 -11.31
C MET A 237 1.28 1.74 -11.07
N LEU A 238 2.13 2.23 -11.99
CA LEU A 238 2.73 3.57 -11.90
C LEU A 238 1.66 4.67 -11.95
N GLY A 239 0.70 4.55 -12.86
CA GLY A 239 -0.42 5.50 -12.95
C GLY A 239 -1.22 5.58 -11.65
N LEU A 240 -1.61 4.43 -11.09
CA LEU A 240 -2.33 4.37 -9.81
C LEU A 240 -1.47 4.87 -8.65
N ALA A 241 -0.17 4.53 -8.60
CA ALA A 241 0.73 5.00 -7.56
C ALA A 241 0.85 6.53 -7.58
N ALA A 242 1.06 7.11 -8.77
CA ALA A 242 1.14 8.55 -8.97
C ALA A 242 -0.19 9.24 -8.57
N LEU A 243 -1.32 8.66 -8.98
CA LEU A 243 -2.64 9.16 -8.62
C LEU A 243 -2.85 9.18 -7.10
N MET A 244 -2.62 8.06 -6.42
CA MET A 244 -2.78 7.94 -4.97
C MET A 244 -1.79 8.83 -4.20
N ALA A 245 -0.56 8.99 -4.70
CA ALA A 245 0.40 9.92 -4.14
C ALA A 245 -0.07 11.37 -4.31
N ALA A 246 -0.62 11.72 -5.46
CA ALA A 246 -1.19 13.05 -5.74
C ALA A 246 -2.41 13.35 -4.84
N GLU A 247 -3.35 12.39 -4.71
CA GLU A 247 -4.51 12.55 -3.81
C GLU A 247 -4.09 12.83 -2.36
N LYS A 248 -3.02 12.16 -1.87
CA LYS A 248 -2.58 12.26 -0.48
C LYS A 248 -1.67 13.46 -0.21
N ASN A 249 -0.77 13.79 -1.13
CA ASN A 249 0.31 14.74 -0.85
C ASN A 249 0.11 16.11 -1.51
N LEU A 250 -0.71 16.23 -2.57
CA LEU A 250 -0.93 17.53 -3.22
C LEU A 250 -2.05 18.31 -2.52
N PRO A 251 -1.95 19.66 -2.41
CA PRO A 251 -3.01 20.50 -1.86
C PRO A 251 -4.35 20.31 -2.57
N ALA A 252 -4.32 20.26 -3.91
CA ALA A 252 -5.49 20.07 -4.77
C ALA A 252 -5.89 18.58 -4.93
N GLY A 253 -5.15 17.63 -4.31
CA GLY A 253 -5.35 16.19 -4.51
C GLY A 253 -6.77 15.69 -4.23
N ARG A 254 -7.49 16.34 -3.30
CA ARG A 254 -8.91 16.03 -3.01
C ARG A 254 -9.85 16.23 -4.20
N HIS A 255 -9.48 17.08 -5.16
CA HIS A 255 -10.30 17.35 -6.35
C HIS A 255 -10.13 16.27 -7.42
N LEU A 256 -9.06 15.44 -7.34
CA LEU A 256 -8.81 14.35 -8.29
C LEU A 256 -9.86 13.25 -8.21
N ARG A 257 -10.54 13.10 -7.07
CA ARG A 257 -11.56 12.07 -6.87
C ARG A 257 -12.67 12.09 -7.93
N THR A 258 -13.12 13.28 -8.34
CA THR A 258 -14.20 13.41 -9.33
C THR A 258 -13.77 12.92 -10.71
N PRO A 259 -12.70 13.45 -11.34
CA PRO A 259 -12.27 12.94 -12.65
C PRO A 259 -11.88 11.47 -12.61
N VAL A 260 -11.29 10.99 -11.51
CA VAL A 260 -10.94 9.56 -11.34
C VAL A 260 -12.21 8.72 -11.25
N GLY A 261 -13.18 9.13 -10.44
CA GLY A 261 -14.46 8.42 -10.30
C GLY A 261 -15.19 8.32 -11.64
N LEU A 262 -15.27 9.43 -12.38
CA LEU A 262 -15.89 9.46 -13.71
C LEU A 262 -15.13 8.59 -14.71
N GLY A 263 -13.78 8.61 -14.72
CA GLY A 263 -12.96 7.76 -15.58
C GLY A 263 -13.17 6.28 -15.32
N LEU A 264 -13.24 5.86 -14.05
CA LEU A 264 -13.52 4.48 -13.68
C LEU A 264 -14.92 4.03 -14.07
N LEU A 265 -15.93 4.89 -13.90
CA LEU A 265 -17.30 4.60 -14.34
C LEU A 265 -17.41 4.52 -15.87
N ALA A 266 -16.71 5.41 -16.59
CA ALA A 266 -16.63 5.34 -18.05
C ALA A 266 -15.94 4.05 -18.51
N GLY A 267 -14.87 3.60 -17.83
CA GLY A 267 -14.21 2.32 -18.08
C GLY A 267 -15.15 1.13 -17.82
N ALA A 268 -15.92 1.16 -16.74
CA ALA A 268 -16.94 0.14 -16.45
C ALA A 268 -18.01 0.09 -17.56
N ALA A 269 -18.51 1.25 -17.98
CA ALA A 269 -19.49 1.36 -19.07
C ALA A 269 -18.93 0.85 -20.41
N ALA A 270 -17.66 1.17 -20.71
CA ALA A 270 -17.00 0.68 -21.92
C ALA A 270 -16.89 -0.85 -21.95
N ILE A 271 -16.56 -1.48 -20.81
CA ILE A 271 -16.56 -2.96 -20.71
C ILE A 271 -17.95 -3.52 -20.96
N VAL A 272 -18.98 -2.93 -20.37
CA VAL A 272 -20.37 -3.39 -20.59
C VAL A 272 -20.76 -3.29 -22.06
N LEU A 273 -20.50 -2.12 -22.70
CA LEU A 273 -20.86 -1.89 -24.11
C LEU A 273 -20.07 -2.77 -25.09
N ALA A 274 -18.85 -3.17 -24.73
CA ALA A 274 -18.04 -4.06 -25.56
C ALA A 274 -18.48 -5.54 -25.50
N ASN A 275 -19.28 -5.94 -24.49
CA ASN A 275 -19.69 -7.32 -24.24
C ASN A 275 -21.23 -7.50 -24.24
N ALA A 276 -22.01 -6.42 -24.43
CA ALA A 276 -23.45 -6.44 -24.63
C ALA A 276 -23.78 -6.66 -26.11
#